data_0c3e924382b060a441fc8d6a397379f0
#
_entry.id   0c3e924382b060a441fc8d6a397379f0
#
_cell.length_a   1.000
_cell.length_b   1.000
_cell.length_c   1.000
_cell.angle_alpha   90.00
_cell.angle_beta   90.00
_cell.angle_gamma   90.00
#
_symmetry.space_group_name_H-M   'P 1'
#
loop_
_entity.id
_entity.type
_entity.pdbx_description
1 polymer ?
#
loop_
_entity_poly.entity_id
_entity_poly.type
_entity_poly.pdbx_seq_one_letter_code
_entity_poly.pdbx_strand_id
1 'polypeptide(L)'
;MHSDATLHILTQFKTYQQTTEYTCGAASSLMVLNWFGQAQYHENAVATLLETHCTKGSSVENIADLFDLIGWNVEYHASEHPKFQTVEEAEQAIIRYIDRGIPIMVDWVDWAGHWQVLIGIDTCGTDNPYDDVLIFADPYDVTDHKQDGYYTFPLGRFFGMWREGPCAEKENPYRQPFVVAHPK
;
A
#
# COMPACT_ATOMS: atom_id res chain seq x y z
N MET A 1 -4.05 3.86 -20.03
CA MET A 1 -4.55 2.48 -20.21
C MET A 1 -6.01 2.50 -19.78
N HIS A 2 -6.88 1.84 -20.48
CA HIS A 2 -8.22 1.58 -19.98
C HIS A 2 -8.19 0.27 -19.24
N SER A 3 -8.88 0.18 -18.10
CA SER A 3 -9.19 -1.10 -17.47
C SER A 3 -9.95 -1.94 -18.51
N ASP A 4 -9.49 -3.15 -18.76
CA ASP A 4 -10.25 -4.15 -19.50
C ASP A 4 -10.92 -5.13 -18.51
N ALA A 5 -11.54 -6.19 -18.98
CA ALA A 5 -12.28 -7.11 -18.13
C ALA A 5 -11.37 -7.87 -17.11
N THR A 6 -10.04 -7.83 -17.26
CA THR A 6 -9.08 -8.53 -16.42
C THR A 6 -8.15 -7.59 -15.65
N LEU A 7 -7.88 -6.40 -16.18
CA LEU A 7 -6.96 -5.43 -15.62
C LEU A 7 -7.71 -4.28 -14.94
N HIS A 8 -7.68 -4.23 -13.61
CA HIS A 8 -8.14 -3.13 -12.78
C HIS A 8 -6.92 -2.29 -12.37
N ILE A 9 -6.84 -1.02 -12.79
CA ILE A 9 -5.65 -0.20 -12.54
C ILE A 9 -5.96 1.29 -12.45
N LEU A 10 -5.31 1.97 -11.51
CA LEU A 10 -5.30 3.43 -11.39
C LEU A 10 -4.35 3.99 -12.47
N THR A 11 -4.91 4.34 -13.62
CA THR A 11 -4.11 4.88 -14.72
C THR A 11 -3.53 6.24 -14.37
N GLN A 12 -2.27 6.49 -14.73
CA GLN A 12 -1.55 7.74 -14.45
C GLN A 12 -1.21 7.97 -12.96
N PHE A 13 -1.29 6.96 -12.11
CA PHE A 13 -0.76 7.04 -10.76
C PHE A 13 0.75 7.32 -10.85
N LYS A 14 1.22 8.34 -10.10
CA LYS A 14 2.63 8.74 -10.11
C LYS A 14 3.35 8.15 -8.92
N THR A 15 4.44 7.48 -9.20
CA THR A 15 5.35 6.95 -8.19
C THR A 15 6.23 8.05 -7.58
N TYR A 16 6.77 7.78 -6.41
CA TYR A 16 7.71 8.65 -5.71
C TYR A 16 8.74 7.79 -4.97
N GLN A 17 10.03 8.06 -5.16
CA GLN A 17 11.10 7.33 -4.49
C GLN A 17 11.42 7.95 -3.13
N GLN A 18 11.44 7.12 -2.08
CA GLN A 18 11.78 7.55 -0.72
C GLN A 18 13.22 8.06 -0.63
N THR A 19 13.45 9.02 0.25
CA THR A 19 14.77 9.65 0.39
C THR A 19 15.65 9.00 1.45
N THR A 20 15.10 8.14 2.31
CA THR A 20 15.83 7.42 3.35
C THR A 20 15.34 5.97 3.46
N GLU A 21 16.11 5.10 4.12
CA GLU A 21 15.81 3.66 4.28
C GLU A 21 14.55 3.37 5.12
N TYR A 22 13.96 4.35 5.79
CA TYR A 22 12.85 4.17 6.73
C TYR A 22 11.62 5.02 6.44
N THR A 23 11.61 5.80 5.36
CA THR A 23 10.50 6.70 5.01
C THR A 23 9.49 6.12 4.02
N CYS A 24 9.46 4.79 3.83
CA CYS A 24 8.51 4.13 2.91
C CYS A 24 7.04 4.47 3.22
N GLY A 25 6.63 4.51 4.50
CA GLY A 25 5.28 4.92 4.89
C GLY A 25 4.96 6.38 4.55
N ALA A 26 5.93 7.29 4.73
CA ALA A 26 5.76 8.69 4.38
C ALA A 26 5.69 8.91 2.86
N ALA A 27 6.55 8.22 2.10
CA ALA A 27 6.54 8.29 0.64
C ALA A 27 5.26 7.67 0.05
N SER A 28 4.78 6.54 0.60
CA SER A 28 3.50 5.92 0.22
C SER A 28 2.33 6.86 0.51
N SER A 29 2.29 7.49 1.68
CA SER A 29 1.27 8.48 2.03
C SER A 29 1.32 9.69 1.09
N LEU A 30 2.52 10.15 0.73
CA LEU A 30 2.71 11.25 -0.22
C LEU A 30 2.18 10.91 -1.61
N MET A 31 2.40 9.68 -2.10
CA MET A 31 1.84 9.23 -3.37
C MET A 31 0.31 9.25 -3.37
N VAL A 32 -0.32 8.82 -2.26
CA VAL A 32 -1.79 8.87 -2.11
C VAL A 32 -2.30 10.31 -2.03
N LEU A 33 -1.63 11.19 -1.28
CA LEU A 33 -1.95 12.62 -1.23
C LEU A 33 -1.90 13.25 -2.63
N ASN A 34 -0.82 12.98 -3.38
CA ASN A 34 -0.64 13.50 -4.74
C ASN A 34 -1.68 12.97 -5.71
N TRP A 35 -2.09 11.70 -5.59
CA TRP A 35 -3.14 11.10 -6.41
C TRP A 35 -4.45 11.87 -6.32
N PHE A 36 -4.80 12.34 -5.13
CA PHE A 36 -5.98 13.16 -4.88
C PHE A 36 -5.73 14.67 -4.97
N GLY A 37 -4.62 15.09 -5.57
CA GLY A 37 -4.33 16.50 -5.88
C GLY A 37 -3.76 17.33 -4.72
N GLN A 38 -3.33 16.70 -3.63
CA GLN A 38 -2.71 17.36 -2.45
C GLN A 38 -1.20 17.51 -2.63
N ALA A 39 -0.78 18.25 -3.66
CA ALA A 39 0.65 18.38 -4.04
C ALA A 39 1.48 19.34 -3.14
N GLN A 40 0.90 19.92 -2.11
CA GLN A 40 1.60 20.85 -1.20
C GLN A 40 2.43 20.13 -0.12
N TYR A 41 2.29 18.83 0.03
CA TYR A 41 3.03 18.06 1.03
C TYR A 41 4.40 17.63 0.49
N HIS A 42 5.37 17.49 1.40
CA HIS A 42 6.71 16.98 1.12
C HIS A 42 7.03 15.81 2.05
N GLU A 43 7.84 14.86 1.59
CA GLU A 43 8.15 13.62 2.32
C GLU A 43 8.59 13.87 3.77
N ASN A 44 9.53 14.79 4.00
CA ASN A 44 10.02 15.10 5.35
C ASN A 44 8.92 15.65 6.28
N ALA A 45 8.00 16.46 5.74
CA ALA A 45 6.87 16.97 6.52
C ALA A 45 5.89 15.84 6.85
N VAL A 46 5.59 14.98 5.88
CA VAL A 46 4.77 13.79 6.10
C VAL A 46 5.44 12.85 7.11
N ALA A 47 6.73 12.55 6.98
CA ALA A 47 7.47 11.71 7.91
C ALA A 47 7.44 12.27 9.36
N THR A 48 7.48 13.59 9.50
CA THR A 48 7.36 14.24 10.83
C THR A 48 5.95 14.08 11.40
N LEU A 49 4.91 14.25 10.59
CA LEU A 49 3.51 14.07 11.02
C LEU A 49 3.20 12.62 11.38
N LEU A 50 3.83 11.67 10.70
CA LEU A 50 3.71 10.24 10.99
C LEU A 50 4.57 9.78 12.17
N GLU A 51 5.35 10.68 12.79
CA GLU A 51 6.33 10.31 13.82
C GLU A 51 7.25 9.15 13.34
N THR A 52 7.63 9.19 12.06
CA THR A 52 8.42 8.12 11.43
C THR A 52 9.73 7.90 12.18
N HIS A 53 9.97 6.67 12.61
CA HIS A 53 11.15 6.31 13.38
C HIS A 53 12.19 5.63 12.48
N CYS A 54 13.48 5.97 12.66
CA CYS A 54 14.57 5.47 11.81
C CYS A 54 14.81 3.95 11.90
N THR A 55 14.27 3.26 12.91
CA THR A 55 14.38 1.80 13.05
C THR A 55 13.06 1.06 12.87
N LYS A 56 11.92 1.73 13.05
CA LYS A 56 10.58 1.11 13.04
C LYS A 56 9.70 1.59 11.88
N GLY A 57 10.14 2.60 11.13
CA GLY A 57 9.33 3.22 10.09
C GLY A 57 8.09 3.95 10.64
N SER A 58 6.99 3.88 9.92
CA SER A 58 5.70 4.48 10.28
C SER A 58 4.68 3.41 10.63
N SER A 59 3.90 3.62 11.70
CA SER A 59 2.83 2.70 12.09
C SER A 59 1.57 2.87 11.22
N VAL A 60 0.72 1.84 11.22
CA VAL A 60 -0.59 1.86 10.55
C VAL A 60 -1.46 2.99 11.11
N GLU A 61 -1.47 3.11 12.44
CA GLU A 61 -2.27 4.07 13.17
C GLU A 61 -1.86 5.51 12.83
N ASN A 62 -0.54 5.80 12.81
CA ASN A 62 -0.06 7.14 12.50
C ASN A 62 -0.38 7.55 11.06
N ILE A 63 -0.34 6.60 10.11
CA ILE A 63 -0.77 6.85 8.73
C ILE A 63 -2.27 7.13 8.68
N ALA A 64 -3.09 6.35 9.38
CA ALA A 64 -4.53 6.57 9.44
C ALA A 64 -4.87 7.94 10.08
N ASP A 65 -4.21 8.30 11.17
CA ASP A 65 -4.38 9.57 11.87
C ASP A 65 -4.01 10.77 11.00
N LEU A 66 -2.98 10.68 10.16
CA LEU A 66 -2.63 11.73 9.19
C LEU A 66 -3.81 12.06 8.28
N PHE A 67 -4.45 11.04 7.70
CA PHE A 67 -5.56 11.24 6.77
C PHE A 67 -6.84 11.67 7.47
N ASP A 68 -7.10 11.20 8.68
CA ASP A 68 -8.22 11.67 9.49
C ASP A 68 -8.05 13.14 9.90
N LEU A 69 -6.82 13.54 10.28
CA LEU A 69 -6.49 14.92 10.63
C LEU A 69 -6.79 15.91 9.49
N ILE A 70 -6.61 15.53 8.24
CA ILE A 70 -6.94 16.37 7.08
C ILE A 70 -8.39 16.20 6.61
N GLY A 71 -9.20 15.45 7.38
CA GLY A 71 -10.64 15.35 7.20
C GLY A 71 -11.11 14.37 6.14
N TRP A 72 -10.28 13.38 5.76
CA TRP A 72 -10.62 12.36 4.77
C TRP A 72 -11.44 11.22 5.39
N ASN A 73 -12.07 10.41 4.53
CA ASN A 73 -12.56 9.10 4.93
C ASN A 73 -11.38 8.16 5.05
N VAL A 74 -11.30 7.44 6.16
CA VAL A 74 -10.21 6.50 6.45
C VAL A 74 -10.78 5.15 6.84
N GLU A 75 -10.29 4.09 6.22
CA GLU A 75 -10.45 2.71 6.66
C GLU A 75 -9.06 2.11 6.83
N TYR A 76 -8.80 1.42 7.94
CA TYR A 76 -7.53 0.74 8.16
C TYR A 76 -7.71 -0.57 8.92
N HIS A 77 -6.69 -1.42 8.85
CA HIS A 77 -6.62 -2.64 9.62
C HIS A 77 -5.26 -2.75 10.33
N ALA A 78 -5.33 -2.79 11.66
CA ALA A 78 -4.20 -2.92 12.57
C ALA A 78 -4.56 -3.94 13.65
N SER A 79 -4.35 -5.24 13.35
CA SER A 79 -4.76 -6.34 14.22
C SER A 79 -3.88 -7.57 14.03
N GLU A 80 -3.63 -8.32 15.10
CA GLU A 80 -3.00 -9.65 15.05
C GLU A 80 -3.90 -10.72 14.36
N HIS A 81 -5.18 -10.42 14.16
CA HIS A 81 -6.12 -11.27 13.42
C HIS A 81 -6.25 -10.82 11.97
N PRO A 82 -6.34 -11.75 11.00
CA PRO A 82 -6.49 -11.39 9.60
C PRO A 82 -7.84 -10.70 9.32
N LYS A 83 -7.84 -9.72 8.42
CA LYS A 83 -9.05 -9.07 7.89
C LYS A 83 -9.79 -9.99 6.92
N PHE A 84 -9.03 -10.63 6.03
CA PHE A 84 -9.54 -11.51 4.98
C PHE A 84 -9.19 -12.96 5.31
N GLN A 85 -10.16 -13.85 5.21
CA GLN A 85 -9.96 -15.27 5.51
C GLN A 85 -9.44 -16.03 4.28
N THR A 86 -9.76 -15.58 3.09
CA THR A 86 -9.37 -16.21 1.82
C THR A 86 -8.76 -15.20 0.85
N VAL A 87 -8.05 -15.72 -0.16
CA VAL A 87 -7.46 -14.91 -1.23
C VAL A 87 -8.54 -14.22 -2.05
N GLU A 88 -9.66 -14.89 -2.27
CA GLU A 88 -10.82 -14.38 -3.01
C GLU A 88 -11.46 -13.17 -2.30
N GLU A 89 -11.56 -13.20 -0.97
CA GLU A 89 -12.05 -12.05 -0.18
C GLU A 89 -11.13 -10.83 -0.34
N ALA A 90 -9.82 -11.06 -0.34
CA ALA A 90 -8.82 -10.00 -0.53
C ALA A 90 -8.87 -9.45 -1.96
N GLU A 91 -8.91 -10.32 -2.97
CA GLU A 91 -9.05 -9.97 -4.39
C GLU A 91 -10.27 -9.05 -4.61
N GLN A 92 -11.44 -9.48 -4.16
CA GLN A 92 -12.68 -8.71 -4.31
C GLN A 92 -12.64 -7.36 -3.60
N ALA A 93 -11.98 -7.29 -2.44
CA ALA A 93 -11.81 -6.02 -1.73
C ALA A 93 -10.88 -5.08 -2.50
N ILE A 94 -9.76 -5.59 -3.01
CA ILE A 94 -8.79 -4.84 -3.81
C ILE A 94 -9.48 -4.28 -5.07
N ILE A 95 -10.15 -5.12 -5.84
CA ILE A 95 -10.88 -4.71 -7.05
C ILE A 95 -11.87 -3.58 -6.73
N ARG A 96 -12.66 -3.73 -5.65
CA ARG A 96 -13.64 -2.70 -5.26
C ARG A 96 -13.02 -1.34 -4.95
N TYR A 97 -11.83 -1.28 -4.35
CA TYR A 97 -11.15 0.00 -4.09
C TYR A 97 -10.57 0.58 -5.37
N ILE A 98 -9.87 -0.23 -6.16
CA ILE A 98 -9.24 0.21 -7.40
C ILE A 98 -10.28 0.72 -8.40
N ASP A 99 -11.41 0.04 -8.58
CA ASP A 99 -12.50 0.46 -9.48
C ASP A 99 -13.17 1.77 -9.03
N ARG A 100 -13.08 2.11 -7.75
CA ARG A 100 -13.53 3.40 -7.20
C ARG A 100 -12.47 4.50 -7.30
N GLY A 101 -11.31 4.23 -7.87
CA GLY A 101 -10.21 5.19 -7.97
C GLY A 101 -9.43 5.36 -6.67
N ILE A 102 -9.49 4.40 -5.75
CA ILE A 102 -8.91 4.50 -4.40
C ILE A 102 -7.70 3.56 -4.28
N PRO A 103 -6.47 4.10 -4.13
CA PRO A 103 -5.27 3.30 -3.86
C PRO A 103 -5.29 2.73 -2.44
N ILE A 104 -4.58 1.62 -2.23
CA ILE A 104 -4.51 0.94 -0.93
C ILE A 104 -3.05 0.94 -0.47
N MET A 105 -2.75 1.57 0.65
CA MET A 105 -1.43 1.44 1.29
C MET A 105 -1.39 0.13 2.08
N VAL A 106 -0.37 -0.66 1.87
CA VAL A 106 -0.16 -1.95 2.55
C VAL A 106 1.24 -2.01 3.16
N ASP A 107 1.34 -2.59 4.36
CA ASP A 107 2.61 -2.97 4.96
C ASP A 107 2.74 -4.49 4.95
N TRP A 108 3.88 -5.01 4.52
CA TRP A 108 4.12 -6.43 4.44
C TRP A 108 5.60 -6.80 4.64
N VAL A 109 5.92 -8.08 4.81
CA VAL A 109 7.26 -8.56 5.20
C VAL A 109 8.36 -8.42 4.15
N ASP A 110 8.13 -7.69 3.07
CA ASP A 110 9.19 -7.37 2.15
C ASP A 110 10.29 -6.54 2.85
N TRP A 111 11.56 -6.86 2.63
CA TRP A 111 12.71 -6.16 3.23
C TRP A 111 12.65 -5.97 4.77
N ALA A 112 12.04 -6.89 5.51
CA ALA A 112 11.82 -6.78 6.96
C ALA A 112 10.65 -5.88 7.40
N GLY A 113 9.83 -5.41 6.49
CA GLY A 113 8.65 -4.55 6.65
C GLY A 113 8.74 -3.38 5.70
N HIS A 114 7.75 -3.28 4.79
CA HIS A 114 7.78 -2.29 3.74
C HIS A 114 6.38 -1.80 3.36
N TRP A 115 6.22 -0.48 3.39
CA TRP A 115 5.03 0.19 2.89
C TRP A 115 5.09 0.40 1.39
N GLN A 116 4.06 -0.08 0.70
CA GLN A 116 3.84 0.15 -0.73
C GLN A 116 2.39 0.59 -0.97
N VAL A 117 2.13 1.14 -2.15
CA VAL A 117 0.77 1.51 -2.57
C VAL A 117 0.30 0.54 -3.65
N LEU A 118 -0.73 -0.24 -3.36
CA LEU A 118 -1.39 -1.09 -4.33
C LEU A 118 -2.28 -0.21 -5.23
N ILE A 119 -1.99 -0.23 -6.53
CA ILE A 119 -2.60 0.62 -7.54
C ILE A 119 -3.32 -0.16 -8.64
N GLY A 120 -3.23 -1.48 -8.63
CA GLY A 120 -3.93 -2.31 -9.59
C GLY A 120 -3.81 -3.80 -9.31
N ILE A 121 -4.63 -4.55 -10.04
CA ILE A 121 -4.63 -6.01 -10.09
C ILE A 121 -5.00 -6.47 -11.49
N ASP A 122 -4.29 -7.45 -12.03
CA ASP A 122 -4.65 -8.18 -13.24
C ASP A 122 -5.09 -9.60 -12.83
N THR A 123 -6.37 -9.92 -13.10
CA THR A 123 -6.94 -11.24 -12.81
C THR A 123 -6.53 -12.30 -13.84
N CYS A 124 -5.71 -11.92 -14.82
CA CYS A 124 -5.20 -12.79 -15.88
C CYS A 124 -6.31 -13.54 -16.67
N GLY A 125 -7.59 -13.22 -16.42
CA GLY A 125 -8.75 -13.86 -17.04
C GLY A 125 -8.94 -15.32 -16.62
N THR A 126 -8.45 -15.71 -15.44
CA THR A 126 -8.66 -17.03 -14.84
C THR A 126 -9.65 -16.97 -13.68
N ASP A 127 -10.19 -18.13 -13.28
CA ASP A 127 -11.06 -18.25 -12.08
C ASP A 127 -10.22 -18.55 -10.82
N ASN A 128 -8.88 -18.44 -10.90
CA ASN A 128 -7.95 -18.78 -9.83
C ASN A 128 -7.23 -17.52 -9.31
N PRO A 129 -7.64 -16.95 -8.18
CA PRO A 129 -7.02 -15.70 -7.68
C PRO A 129 -5.55 -15.86 -7.25
N TYR A 130 -5.04 -17.09 -7.13
CA TYR A 130 -3.62 -17.32 -6.86
C TYR A 130 -2.71 -16.98 -8.06
N ASP A 131 -3.30 -16.92 -9.28
CA ASP A 131 -2.59 -16.55 -10.51
C ASP A 131 -2.61 -15.03 -10.76
N ASP A 132 -3.44 -14.29 -10.02
CA ASP A 132 -3.58 -12.84 -10.16
C ASP A 132 -2.28 -12.11 -9.85
N VAL A 133 -2.09 -10.99 -10.53
CA VAL A 133 -0.89 -10.17 -10.37
C VAL A 133 -1.27 -8.81 -9.81
N LEU A 134 -0.76 -8.50 -8.63
CA LEU A 134 -0.85 -7.18 -8.01
C LEU A 134 0.13 -6.20 -8.66
N ILE A 135 -0.28 -4.95 -8.77
CA ILE A 135 0.53 -3.85 -9.29
C ILE A 135 0.69 -2.81 -8.19
N PHE A 136 1.94 -2.53 -7.84
CA PHE A 136 2.29 -1.59 -6.77
C PHE A 136 2.99 -0.36 -7.32
N ALA A 137 2.81 0.77 -6.63
CA ALA A 137 3.74 1.88 -6.61
C ALA A 137 4.66 1.67 -5.39
N ASP A 138 5.92 1.41 -5.66
CA ASP A 138 6.95 1.09 -4.67
C ASP A 138 7.86 2.29 -4.44
N PRO A 139 7.92 2.84 -3.22
CA PRO A 139 8.80 3.95 -2.92
C PRO A 139 10.29 3.57 -2.83
N TYR A 140 10.63 2.29 -2.78
CA TYR A 140 12.04 1.84 -2.69
C TYR A 140 12.60 1.29 -4.02
N ASP A 141 11.77 0.68 -4.84
CA ASP A 141 12.00 0.16 -6.20
C ASP A 141 13.45 -0.21 -6.53
N VAL A 142 13.89 -1.34 -5.98
CA VAL A 142 15.23 -1.90 -6.22
C VAL A 142 15.17 -3.29 -6.86
N THR A 143 14.00 -3.67 -7.37
CA THR A 143 13.72 -5.03 -7.85
C THR A 143 14.14 -5.27 -9.29
N ASP A 144 14.25 -4.22 -10.10
CA ASP A 144 14.73 -4.31 -11.47
C ASP A 144 15.72 -3.17 -11.80
N HIS A 145 16.10 -3.05 -13.09
CA HIS A 145 17.06 -2.03 -13.55
C HIS A 145 16.41 -0.67 -13.86
N LYS A 146 15.10 -0.53 -13.69
CA LYS A 146 14.35 0.69 -13.94
C LYS A 146 13.73 1.16 -12.63
N GLN A 147 14.30 2.19 -12.04
CA GLN A 147 13.71 2.82 -10.86
C GLN A 147 12.52 3.72 -11.28
N ASP A 148 11.50 3.11 -11.89
CA ASP A 148 10.28 3.82 -12.27
C ASP A 148 9.19 3.76 -11.19
N GLY A 149 9.44 3.02 -10.12
CA GLY A 149 8.56 2.88 -8.96
C GLY A 149 7.40 1.92 -9.18
N TYR A 150 7.40 1.12 -10.26
CA TYR A 150 6.36 0.12 -10.47
C TYR A 150 6.89 -1.29 -10.17
N TYR A 151 6.10 -2.03 -9.41
CA TYR A 151 6.43 -3.38 -8.98
C TYR A 151 5.22 -4.29 -9.14
N THR A 152 5.43 -5.54 -9.54
CA THR A 152 4.36 -6.53 -9.66
C THR A 152 4.66 -7.76 -8.81
N PHE A 153 3.62 -8.33 -8.20
CA PHE A 153 3.78 -9.51 -7.35
C PHE A 153 2.53 -10.41 -7.37
N PRO A 154 2.68 -11.74 -7.36
CA PRO A 154 1.53 -12.66 -7.37
C PRO A 154 0.68 -12.52 -6.09
N LEU A 155 -0.65 -12.36 -6.26
CA LEU A 155 -1.60 -12.19 -5.15
C LEU A 155 -1.52 -13.33 -4.13
N GLY A 156 -1.48 -14.58 -4.57
CA GLY A 156 -1.43 -15.72 -3.66
C GLY A 156 -0.18 -15.72 -2.76
N ARG A 157 0.99 -15.30 -3.29
CA ARG A 157 2.21 -15.15 -2.48
C ARG A 157 2.11 -13.95 -1.54
N PHE A 158 1.65 -12.81 -2.05
CA PHE A 158 1.44 -11.61 -1.24
C PHE A 158 0.53 -11.89 -0.06
N PHE A 159 -0.61 -12.55 -0.26
CA PHE A 159 -1.55 -12.89 0.78
C PHE A 159 -0.90 -13.68 1.93
N GLY A 160 -0.03 -14.64 1.61
CA GLY A 160 0.73 -15.39 2.61
C GLY A 160 1.80 -14.58 3.36
N MET A 161 2.29 -13.49 2.73
CA MET A 161 3.33 -12.61 3.26
C MET A 161 2.77 -11.29 3.82
N TRP A 162 1.48 -11.03 3.71
CA TRP A 162 0.85 -9.79 4.13
C TRP A 162 0.71 -9.72 5.65
N ARG A 163 1.75 -9.27 6.27
CA ARG A 163 1.87 -9.05 7.72
C ARG A 163 3.01 -8.09 8.01
N GLU A 164 2.99 -7.42 9.16
CA GLU A 164 4.12 -6.60 9.61
C GLU A 164 5.43 -7.38 9.60
N GLY A 165 6.48 -6.70 9.21
CA GLY A 165 7.83 -7.24 9.25
C GLY A 165 8.44 -7.23 10.66
N PRO A 166 9.59 -7.88 10.85
CA PRO A 166 10.27 -7.96 12.15
C PRO A 166 10.75 -6.60 12.68
N CYS A 167 10.88 -5.57 11.86
CA CYS A 167 11.25 -4.24 12.33
C CYS A 167 10.17 -3.57 13.19
N ALA A 168 8.92 -4.04 13.15
CA ALA A 168 7.88 -3.60 14.05
C ALA A 168 8.14 -3.97 15.51
N GLU A 169 9.04 -4.94 15.78
CA GLU A 169 9.44 -5.41 17.12
C GLU A 169 8.25 -5.80 18.02
N LYS A 170 7.16 -6.28 17.41
CA LYS A 170 5.96 -6.74 18.14
C LYS A 170 6.03 -8.24 18.38
N GLU A 171 5.60 -8.69 19.56
CA GLU A 171 5.44 -10.11 19.89
C GLU A 171 4.37 -10.73 18.97
N ASN A 172 3.28 -10.00 18.73
CA ASN A 172 2.19 -10.37 17.83
C ASN A 172 2.10 -9.33 16.69
N PRO A 173 2.77 -9.54 15.56
CA PRO A 173 2.73 -8.61 14.45
C PRO A 173 1.33 -8.55 13.82
N TYR A 174 0.93 -7.39 13.34
CA TYR A 174 -0.34 -7.23 12.64
C TYR A 174 -0.37 -8.10 11.37
N ARG A 175 -1.55 -8.65 11.11
CA ARG A 175 -1.83 -9.44 9.91
C ARG A 175 -2.65 -8.62 8.95
N GLN A 176 -2.21 -8.61 7.69
CA GLN A 176 -2.85 -7.85 6.62
C GLN A 176 -3.05 -6.36 6.96
N PRO A 177 -2.01 -5.67 7.49
CA PRO A 177 -2.11 -4.26 7.80
C PRO A 177 -2.27 -3.43 6.52
N PHE A 178 -3.25 -2.52 6.53
CA PHE A 178 -3.47 -1.61 5.42
C PHE A 178 -4.11 -0.29 5.87
N VAL A 179 -3.98 0.72 5.04
CA VAL A 179 -4.72 1.97 5.14
C VAL A 179 -5.30 2.35 3.78
N VAL A 180 -6.59 2.65 3.77
CA VAL A 180 -7.32 3.22 2.63
C VAL A 180 -7.81 4.59 3.04
N ALA A 181 -7.47 5.61 2.26
CA ALA A 181 -7.86 6.99 2.55
C ALA A 181 -8.24 7.73 1.26
N HIS A 182 -9.31 8.55 1.34
CA HIS A 182 -9.76 9.35 0.22
C HIS A 182 -10.53 10.59 0.70
N PRO A 183 -10.57 11.70 -0.06
CA PRO A 183 -11.40 12.86 0.26
C PRO A 183 -12.87 12.49 0.47
N LYS A 184 -13.56 13.30 1.32
CA LYS A 184 -15.02 13.19 1.53
C LYS A 184 -15.81 13.63 0.32
#